data_9c873d1b5a25af7ba10b900535fc066d
#
_entry.id   9c873d1b5a25af7ba10b900535fc066d
#
_cell.length_a   1.000
_cell.length_b   1.000
_cell.length_c   1.000
_cell.angle_alpha   90.00
_cell.angle_beta   90.00
_cell.angle_gamma   90.00
#
_symmetry.space_group_name_H-M   'P 1'
#
loop_
_entity.id
_entity.type
_entity.pdbx_description
1 polymer ?
#
loop_
_entity_poly.entity_id
_entity_poly.type
_entity_poly.pdbx_seq_one_letter_code
_entity_poly.pdbx_strand_id
1 'polypeptide(L)'
;MPERTNKSVLAWVLTISMLIWANLLPAQEKTSSGKIRIAVATSSLAFLVPFVAKDRGLYLKNGSDVELIQMRPNVAMAALMSGDIDYVELIGSVIRSAARNLPVRAISTGIKAPFFSIVAQMKYKSIKDLKGTVIGVASIGGTNQISTRITLKQFGLDPDKDIKFLAIGDEKVMYDAFKFGRVDSISIAPPFSVQLKREGYPLLANTADHVVIPFSGLGATVEKIKGSRAQVKRILRAEIEALRYIQTNAVGTAEVIRKRFSMDDKLARESYDVVISAFSGDGRMPLEGVDILLQIEKDTKQIPATITPQMVVDSSLIEETLKELGSR
;
A
#
# COMPACT_ATOMS: atom_id res chain seq x y z
N MET A 1 73.54 -23.32 39.42
CA MET A 1 72.10 -23.07 39.57
C MET A 1 71.67 -22.31 38.32
N PRO A 2 70.85 -22.88 37.39
CA PRO A 2 70.38 -22.15 36.26
C PRO A 2 69.00 -21.56 36.52
N GLU A 3 68.80 -20.28 36.14
CA GLU A 3 67.54 -19.54 36.16
C GLU A 3 66.50 -20.19 35.23
N ARG A 4 65.34 -20.58 35.77
CA ARG A 4 64.16 -20.98 35.03
C ARG A 4 63.35 -19.72 34.65
N THR A 5 63.57 -19.23 33.41
CA THR A 5 62.72 -18.20 32.83
C THR A 5 61.30 -18.77 32.57
N ASN A 6 60.33 -18.06 33.11
CA ASN A 6 58.93 -18.44 33.16
C ASN A 6 58.25 -18.21 31.78
N LYS A 7 58.37 -19.19 30.87
CA LYS A 7 57.79 -19.16 29.53
C LYS A 7 56.26 -19.37 29.52
N SER A 8 55.66 -19.71 30.64
CA SER A 8 54.24 -20.02 30.78
C SER A 8 53.34 -18.77 30.91
N VAL A 9 53.86 -17.65 31.44
CA VAL A 9 53.08 -16.42 31.64
C VAL A 9 52.90 -15.65 30.33
N LEU A 10 53.86 -15.73 29.41
CA LEU A 10 53.76 -15.04 28.11
C LEU A 10 52.73 -15.70 27.14
N ALA A 11 52.53 -17.00 27.28
CA ALA A 11 51.57 -17.76 26.46
C ALA A 11 50.11 -17.44 26.86
N TRP A 12 49.82 -17.15 28.10
CA TRP A 12 48.47 -16.83 28.57
C TRP A 12 48.02 -15.41 28.24
N VAL A 13 48.94 -14.45 28.15
CA VAL A 13 48.63 -13.06 27.78
C VAL A 13 48.32 -12.93 26.28
N LEU A 14 48.97 -13.74 25.45
CA LEU A 14 48.72 -13.74 23.99
C LEU A 14 47.39 -14.41 23.60
N THR A 15 46.93 -15.45 24.38
CA THR A 15 45.64 -16.10 24.12
C THR A 15 44.44 -15.25 24.57
N ILE A 16 44.57 -14.46 25.61
CA ILE A 16 43.50 -13.56 26.11
C ILE A 16 43.33 -12.36 25.18
N SER A 17 44.40 -11.81 24.61
CA SER A 17 44.30 -10.67 23.66
C SER A 17 43.68 -11.09 22.32
N MET A 18 43.83 -12.34 21.86
CA MET A 18 43.15 -12.82 20.62
C MET A 18 41.66 -13.05 20.80
N LEU A 19 41.16 -13.36 22.01
CA LEU A 19 39.73 -13.55 22.30
C LEU A 19 38.96 -12.23 22.38
N ILE A 20 39.62 -11.11 22.71
CA ILE A 20 38.97 -9.79 22.79
C ILE A 20 38.78 -9.13 21.39
N TRP A 21 39.62 -9.46 20.42
CA TRP A 21 39.51 -8.95 19.05
C TRP A 21 38.44 -9.68 18.21
N ALA A 22 38.03 -10.89 18.59
CA ALA A 22 36.99 -11.63 17.89
C ALA A 22 35.56 -11.09 18.11
N ASN A 23 35.35 -10.25 19.13
CA ASN A 23 34.04 -9.65 19.42
C ASN A 23 33.82 -8.25 18.82
N LEU A 24 34.77 -7.71 18.05
CA LEU A 24 34.67 -6.39 17.39
C LEU A 24 34.39 -6.47 15.89
N LEU A 25 34.12 -7.66 15.35
CA LEU A 25 33.59 -7.77 14.00
C LEU A 25 32.17 -7.23 14.01
N PRO A 26 31.86 -6.18 13.22
CA PRO A 26 30.47 -5.76 13.05
C PRO A 26 29.68 -6.97 12.61
N ALA A 27 28.53 -7.21 13.25
CA ALA A 27 27.62 -8.26 12.86
C ALA A 27 27.38 -8.14 11.36
N GLN A 28 27.93 -9.07 10.59
CA GLN A 28 27.79 -9.08 9.15
C GLN A 28 26.31 -9.30 8.90
N GLU A 29 25.61 -8.22 8.45
CA GLU A 29 24.22 -8.32 8.03
C GLU A 29 24.13 -9.56 7.13
N LYS A 30 23.32 -10.53 7.52
CA LYS A 30 22.99 -11.67 6.66
C LYS A 30 22.41 -11.07 5.38
N THR A 31 23.24 -10.85 4.38
CA THR A 31 22.78 -10.65 3.01
C THR A 31 22.09 -11.95 2.63
N SER A 32 20.78 -12.00 2.88
CA SER A 32 19.92 -13.03 2.33
C SER A 32 20.11 -12.97 0.82
N SER A 33 20.83 -13.94 0.26
CA SER A 33 21.03 -14.08 -1.21
C SER A 33 19.75 -14.50 -1.92
N GLY A 34 18.61 -14.44 -1.26
CA GLY A 34 17.29 -14.78 -1.76
C GLY A 34 16.54 -13.58 -2.30
N LYS A 35 15.58 -13.84 -3.19
CA LYS A 35 14.62 -12.82 -3.66
C LYS A 35 13.82 -12.25 -2.49
N ILE A 36 13.66 -10.94 -2.48
CA ILE A 36 12.78 -10.24 -1.55
C ILE A 36 11.34 -10.40 -2.05
N ARG A 37 10.45 -10.91 -1.21
CA ARG A 37 9.06 -11.20 -1.55
C ARG A 37 8.15 -10.11 -1.02
N ILE A 38 7.39 -9.47 -1.93
CA ILE A 38 6.42 -8.43 -1.60
C ILE A 38 5.03 -8.89 -2.05
N ALA A 39 4.07 -8.97 -1.14
CA ALA A 39 2.71 -9.35 -1.47
C ALA A 39 1.87 -8.16 -1.91
N VAL A 40 1.09 -8.36 -2.99
CA VAL A 40 0.04 -7.47 -3.49
C VAL A 40 -1.29 -8.21 -3.50
N ALA A 41 -2.45 -7.52 -3.31
CA ALA A 41 -3.74 -8.22 -3.25
C ALA A 41 -4.20 -8.73 -4.62
N THR A 42 -4.07 -7.91 -5.63
CA THR A 42 -4.59 -8.14 -6.98
C THR A 42 -3.69 -7.49 -8.02
N SER A 43 -3.89 -7.88 -9.28
CA SER A 43 -3.34 -7.13 -10.42
C SER A 43 -4.26 -5.95 -10.71
N SER A 44 -4.06 -4.82 -10.01
CA SER A 44 -4.84 -3.60 -10.21
C SER A 44 -3.96 -2.34 -10.10
N LEU A 45 -4.49 -1.20 -10.53
CA LEU A 45 -3.81 0.10 -10.45
C LEU A 45 -3.51 0.53 -9.00
N ALA A 46 -4.16 -0.09 -8.01
CA ALA A 46 -3.85 0.12 -6.59
C ALA A 46 -2.40 -0.28 -6.21
N PHE A 47 -1.76 -1.13 -7.02
CA PHE A 47 -0.39 -1.59 -6.82
C PHE A 47 0.57 -1.11 -7.91
N LEU A 48 0.24 0.02 -8.55
CA LEU A 48 1.04 0.54 -9.67
C LEU A 48 2.46 0.92 -9.24
N VAL A 49 2.67 1.38 -7.99
CA VAL A 49 4.01 1.74 -7.49
C VAL A 49 4.97 0.55 -7.52
N PRO A 50 4.71 -0.59 -6.85
CA PRO A 50 5.58 -1.75 -6.93
C PRO A 50 5.66 -2.34 -8.35
N PHE A 51 4.61 -2.22 -9.16
CA PHE A 51 4.65 -2.66 -10.55
C PHE A 51 5.62 -1.81 -11.39
N VAL A 52 5.55 -0.48 -11.28
CA VAL A 52 6.51 0.41 -11.95
C VAL A 52 7.93 0.18 -11.42
N ALA A 53 8.11 0.03 -10.11
CA ALA A 53 9.42 -0.25 -9.53
C ALA A 53 10.03 -1.54 -10.10
N LYS A 54 9.22 -2.59 -10.28
CA LYS A 54 9.66 -3.86 -10.88
C LYS A 54 9.93 -3.73 -12.38
N ASP A 55 8.96 -3.21 -13.14
CA ASP A 55 9.01 -3.19 -14.60
C ASP A 55 10.05 -2.20 -15.16
N ARG A 56 10.40 -1.16 -14.40
CA ARG A 56 11.46 -0.19 -14.72
C ARG A 56 12.82 -0.57 -14.09
N GLY A 57 12.92 -1.73 -13.45
CA GLY A 57 14.16 -2.21 -12.85
C GLY A 57 14.65 -1.42 -11.64
N LEU A 58 13.78 -0.60 -11.01
CA LEU A 58 14.19 0.28 -9.91
C LEU A 58 14.57 -0.49 -8.66
N TYR A 59 13.94 -1.63 -8.38
CA TYR A 59 14.37 -2.52 -7.30
C TYR A 59 15.79 -3.04 -7.52
N LEU A 60 16.10 -3.55 -8.72
CA LEU A 60 17.44 -4.05 -9.05
C LEU A 60 18.48 -2.93 -9.02
N LYS A 61 18.15 -1.75 -9.56
CA LYS A 61 18.99 -0.53 -9.50
C LYS A 61 19.38 -0.18 -8.06
N ASN A 62 18.48 -0.40 -7.11
CA ASN A 62 18.69 -0.16 -5.69
C ASN A 62 19.20 -1.41 -4.94
N GLY A 63 19.74 -2.42 -5.63
CA GLY A 63 20.36 -3.59 -5.03
C GLY A 63 19.38 -4.58 -4.38
N SER A 64 18.15 -4.69 -4.91
CA SER A 64 17.12 -5.58 -4.41
C SER A 64 16.50 -6.40 -5.54
N ASP A 65 16.63 -7.73 -5.51
CA ASP A 65 15.87 -8.61 -6.41
C ASP A 65 14.51 -8.90 -5.77
N VAL A 66 13.45 -8.24 -6.27
CA VAL A 66 12.10 -8.32 -5.72
C VAL A 66 11.23 -9.25 -6.56
N GLU A 67 10.49 -10.11 -5.90
CA GLU A 67 9.38 -10.88 -6.46
C GLU A 67 8.06 -10.34 -5.91
N LEU A 68 7.14 -9.97 -6.82
CA LEU A 68 5.79 -9.55 -6.45
C LEU A 68 4.87 -10.76 -6.49
N ILE A 69 4.21 -11.07 -5.36
CA ILE A 69 3.37 -12.24 -5.20
C ILE A 69 1.92 -11.80 -4.93
N GLN A 70 0.99 -12.29 -5.75
CA GLN A 70 -0.42 -12.00 -5.53
C GLN A 70 -0.99 -12.92 -4.46
N MET A 71 -1.53 -12.33 -3.38
CA MET A 71 -2.13 -13.04 -2.26
C MET A 71 -3.37 -12.33 -1.74
N ARG A 72 -4.38 -13.10 -1.29
CA ARG A 72 -5.50 -12.51 -0.54
C ARG A 72 -4.99 -11.85 0.75
N PRO A 73 -5.57 -10.71 1.19
CA PRO A 73 -5.02 -9.93 2.32
C PRO A 73 -4.80 -10.74 3.61
N ASN A 74 -5.73 -11.62 3.99
CA ASN A 74 -5.57 -12.47 5.18
C ASN A 74 -4.43 -13.48 5.05
N VAL A 75 -4.22 -14.06 3.85
CA VAL A 75 -3.11 -14.98 3.57
C VAL A 75 -1.78 -14.22 3.58
N ALA A 76 -1.73 -13.04 2.95
CA ALA A 76 -0.54 -12.21 2.93
C ALA A 76 -0.12 -11.76 4.35
N MET A 77 -1.08 -11.39 5.21
CA MET A 77 -0.76 -11.04 6.60
C MET A 77 -0.24 -12.24 7.41
N ALA A 78 -0.78 -13.44 7.20
CA ALA A 78 -0.26 -14.65 7.82
C ALA A 78 1.15 -14.98 7.33
N ALA A 79 1.39 -14.91 6.02
CA ALA A 79 2.71 -15.14 5.40
C ALA A 79 3.75 -14.09 5.83
N LEU A 80 3.35 -12.83 6.06
CA LEU A 80 4.21 -11.79 6.62
C LEU A 80 4.62 -12.14 8.06
N MET A 81 3.68 -12.64 8.86
CA MET A 81 3.94 -13.00 10.25
C MET A 81 4.78 -14.27 10.39
N SER A 82 4.67 -15.23 9.46
CA SER A 82 5.53 -16.44 9.43
C SER A 82 6.91 -16.18 8.82
N GLY A 83 7.12 -15.04 8.14
CA GLY A 83 8.36 -14.73 7.43
C GLY A 83 8.47 -15.37 6.03
N ASP A 84 7.38 -15.95 5.50
CA ASP A 84 7.32 -16.49 4.13
C ASP A 84 7.38 -15.39 3.08
N ILE A 85 6.95 -14.16 3.43
CA ILE A 85 7.14 -12.94 2.65
C ILE A 85 7.80 -11.85 3.50
N ASP A 86 8.48 -10.90 2.86
CA ASP A 86 9.24 -9.85 3.54
C ASP A 86 8.41 -8.59 3.79
N TYR A 87 7.53 -8.25 2.84
CA TYR A 87 6.73 -7.02 2.84
C TYR A 87 5.34 -7.26 2.25
N VAL A 88 4.43 -6.35 2.56
CA VAL A 88 3.08 -6.29 1.96
C VAL A 88 2.75 -4.88 1.49
N GLU A 89 2.08 -4.77 0.35
CA GLU A 89 1.51 -3.51 -0.18
C GLU A 89 0.05 -3.28 0.28
N LEU A 90 -0.32 -3.86 1.41
CA LEU A 90 -1.69 -3.95 1.91
C LEU A 90 -1.89 -3.04 3.14
N ILE A 91 -1.66 -1.75 2.95
CA ILE A 91 -1.50 -0.79 4.06
C ILE A 91 -2.69 -0.77 5.02
N GLY A 92 -3.92 -0.84 4.53
CA GLY A 92 -5.11 -0.90 5.38
C GLY A 92 -5.16 -2.16 6.26
N SER A 93 -4.67 -3.31 5.76
CA SER A 93 -4.58 -4.55 6.55
C SER A 93 -3.47 -4.45 7.60
N VAL A 94 -2.35 -3.83 7.26
CA VAL A 94 -1.23 -3.59 8.19
C VAL A 94 -1.68 -2.68 9.34
N ILE A 95 -2.33 -1.56 9.04
CA ILE A 95 -2.84 -0.61 10.04
C ILE A 95 -3.82 -1.31 11.01
N ARG A 96 -4.79 -2.05 10.48
CA ARG A 96 -5.75 -2.81 11.32
C ARG A 96 -5.07 -3.88 12.17
N SER A 97 -4.09 -4.59 11.62
CA SER A 97 -3.35 -5.62 12.35
C SER A 97 -2.49 -5.01 13.46
N ALA A 98 -1.79 -3.91 13.18
CA ALA A 98 -1.01 -3.17 14.18
C ALA A 98 -1.91 -2.62 15.30
N ALA A 99 -3.10 -2.09 14.95
CA ALA A 99 -4.07 -1.60 15.92
C ALA A 99 -4.63 -2.71 16.84
N ARG A 100 -4.57 -3.96 16.40
CA ARG A 100 -4.88 -5.17 17.20
C ARG A 100 -3.63 -5.78 17.87
N ASN A 101 -2.57 -4.98 18.04
CA ASN A 101 -1.30 -5.33 18.69
C ASN A 101 -0.45 -6.40 17.98
N LEU A 102 -0.67 -6.67 16.68
CA LEU A 102 0.29 -7.47 15.94
C LEU A 102 1.58 -6.67 15.69
N PRO A 103 2.77 -7.33 15.71
CA PRO A 103 4.07 -6.68 15.57
C PRO A 103 4.39 -6.30 14.11
N VAL A 104 3.50 -5.54 13.49
CA VAL A 104 3.64 -5.00 12.13
C VAL A 104 3.49 -3.48 12.15
N ARG A 105 4.05 -2.79 11.17
CA ARG A 105 3.90 -1.33 11.00
C ARG A 105 3.74 -0.97 9.54
N ALA A 106 2.93 0.07 9.30
CA ALA A 106 2.89 0.79 8.04
C ALA A 106 4.13 1.68 7.93
N ILE A 107 4.84 1.62 6.79
CA ILE A 107 6.14 2.30 6.62
C ILE A 107 6.03 3.46 5.62
N SER A 108 5.32 3.25 4.52
CA SER A 108 5.11 4.24 3.46
C SER A 108 3.73 4.09 2.85
N THR A 109 3.29 5.13 2.12
CA THR A 109 2.10 5.03 1.27
C THR A 109 2.42 5.40 -0.17
N GLY A 110 2.09 4.53 -1.09
CA GLY A 110 2.16 4.79 -2.52
C GLY A 110 0.93 5.54 -3.02
N ILE A 111 -0.25 5.15 -2.53
CA ILE A 111 -1.53 5.75 -2.87
C ILE A 111 -2.19 6.28 -1.60
N LYS A 112 -2.31 7.61 -1.53
CA LYS A 112 -2.83 8.35 -0.37
C LYS A 112 -4.36 8.45 -0.32
N ALA A 113 -5.05 8.11 -1.43
CA ALA A 113 -6.50 8.23 -1.53
C ALA A 113 -7.09 7.09 -2.37
N PRO A 114 -8.24 6.50 -1.98
CA PRO A 114 -8.94 5.53 -2.80
C PRO A 114 -9.52 6.21 -4.06
N PHE A 115 -9.26 5.67 -5.24
CA PHE A 115 -9.64 6.25 -6.54
C PHE A 115 -10.84 5.53 -7.19
N PHE A 116 -11.89 5.27 -6.42
CA PHE A 116 -13.12 4.74 -6.98
C PHE A 116 -13.98 5.84 -7.59
N SER A 117 -14.61 5.54 -8.72
CA SER A 117 -15.59 6.41 -9.34
C SER A 117 -17.01 5.91 -9.01
N ILE A 118 -17.87 6.80 -8.56
CA ILE A 118 -19.31 6.53 -8.42
C ILE A 118 -19.94 6.72 -9.81
N VAL A 119 -20.23 5.61 -10.47
CA VAL A 119 -20.83 5.58 -11.80
C VAL A 119 -22.29 5.15 -11.66
N ALA A 120 -23.21 5.82 -12.32
CA ALA A 120 -24.64 5.60 -12.17
C ALA A 120 -25.33 5.31 -13.51
N GLN A 121 -26.54 4.71 -13.44
CA GLN A 121 -27.40 4.54 -14.61
C GLN A 121 -27.75 5.90 -15.21
N MET A 122 -27.99 5.94 -16.53
CA MET A 122 -28.10 7.18 -17.31
C MET A 122 -29.17 8.17 -16.84
N LYS A 123 -30.15 7.70 -16.10
CA LYS A 123 -31.23 8.53 -15.52
C LYS A 123 -30.78 9.42 -14.35
N TYR A 124 -29.66 9.08 -13.69
CA TYR A 124 -29.13 9.86 -12.56
C TYR A 124 -28.08 10.86 -13.06
N LYS A 125 -28.15 12.11 -12.63
CA LYS A 125 -27.27 13.18 -13.09
C LYS A 125 -26.39 13.77 -11.98
N SER A 126 -26.70 13.47 -10.73
CA SER A 126 -25.99 13.97 -9.56
C SER A 126 -25.95 12.91 -8.45
N ILE A 127 -25.04 13.09 -7.48
CA ILE A 127 -25.00 12.24 -6.28
C ILE A 127 -26.34 12.30 -5.50
N LYS A 128 -27.00 13.45 -5.50
CA LYS A 128 -28.28 13.61 -4.78
C LYS A 128 -29.42 12.76 -5.36
N ASP A 129 -29.37 12.47 -6.66
CA ASP A 129 -30.34 11.61 -7.33
C ASP A 129 -30.28 10.16 -6.88
N LEU A 130 -29.18 9.77 -6.20
CA LEU A 130 -29.01 8.40 -5.69
C LEU A 130 -29.78 8.14 -4.38
N LYS A 131 -30.50 9.12 -3.83
CA LYS A 131 -31.31 8.91 -2.63
C LYS A 131 -32.36 7.82 -2.84
N GLY A 132 -32.40 6.84 -1.93
CA GLY A 132 -33.31 5.70 -1.99
C GLY A 132 -32.87 4.57 -2.93
N THR A 133 -31.65 4.64 -3.50
CA THR A 133 -31.16 3.69 -4.50
C THR A 133 -30.21 2.65 -3.93
N VAL A 134 -29.81 1.70 -4.81
CA VAL A 134 -28.83 0.65 -4.50
C VAL A 134 -27.48 0.97 -5.12
N ILE A 135 -26.43 1.02 -4.30
CA ILE A 135 -25.04 1.19 -4.74
C ILE A 135 -24.29 -0.14 -4.58
N GLY A 136 -23.76 -0.67 -5.69
CA GLY A 136 -22.86 -1.83 -5.68
C GLY A 136 -21.46 -1.45 -5.22
N VAL A 137 -20.92 -2.25 -4.29
CA VAL A 137 -19.56 -2.10 -3.74
C VAL A 137 -18.86 -3.46 -3.70
N ALA A 138 -17.51 -3.47 -3.57
CA ALA A 138 -16.75 -4.71 -3.52
C ALA A 138 -17.07 -5.53 -2.25
N SER A 139 -17.14 -4.88 -1.09
CA SER A 139 -17.45 -5.53 0.19
C SER A 139 -18.00 -4.53 1.19
N ILE A 140 -18.82 -4.99 2.11
CA ILE A 140 -19.26 -4.18 3.26
C ILE A 140 -18.10 -4.03 4.24
N GLY A 141 -17.87 -2.81 4.74
CA GLY A 141 -16.74 -2.47 5.63
C GLY A 141 -15.39 -2.37 4.92
N GLY A 142 -15.30 -2.62 3.61
CA GLY A 142 -14.07 -2.45 2.83
C GLY A 142 -13.82 -0.98 2.45
N THR A 143 -12.57 -0.67 2.07
CA THR A 143 -12.15 0.69 1.69
C THR A 143 -13.01 1.30 0.57
N ASN A 144 -13.47 0.47 -0.37
CA ASN A 144 -14.38 0.88 -1.44
C ASN A 144 -15.69 1.46 -0.87
N GLN A 145 -16.39 0.73 0.01
CA GLN A 145 -17.61 1.23 0.65
C GLN A 145 -17.32 2.42 1.56
N ILE A 146 -16.27 2.37 2.37
CA ILE A 146 -15.92 3.44 3.32
C ILE A 146 -15.71 4.76 2.58
N SER A 147 -14.90 4.78 1.53
CA SER A 147 -14.65 5.99 0.75
C SER A 147 -15.91 6.49 0.05
N THR A 148 -16.74 5.58 -0.48
CA THR A 148 -18.04 5.93 -1.07
C THR A 148 -18.95 6.58 -0.04
N ARG A 149 -19.07 6.05 1.17
CA ARG A 149 -19.87 6.61 2.26
C ARG A 149 -19.42 8.02 2.65
N ILE A 150 -18.10 8.23 2.79
CA ILE A 150 -17.54 9.56 3.11
C ILE A 150 -17.85 10.55 1.98
N THR A 151 -17.68 10.14 0.73
CA THR A 151 -18.02 10.96 -0.44
C THR A 151 -19.51 11.35 -0.44
N LEU A 152 -20.41 10.39 -0.25
CA LEU A 152 -21.85 10.63 -0.22
C LEU A 152 -22.25 11.64 0.88
N LYS A 153 -21.64 11.54 2.07
CA LYS A 153 -21.87 12.48 3.18
C LYS A 153 -21.51 13.92 2.80
N GLN A 154 -20.42 14.13 2.07
CA GLN A 154 -20.01 15.48 1.61
C GLN A 154 -21.01 16.08 0.64
N PHE A 155 -21.76 15.27 -0.10
CA PHE A 155 -22.84 15.72 -0.97
C PHE A 155 -24.22 15.82 -0.25
N GLY A 156 -24.24 15.61 1.07
CA GLY A 156 -25.43 15.78 1.92
C GLY A 156 -26.36 14.56 1.96
N LEU A 157 -25.92 13.38 1.52
CA LEU A 157 -26.65 12.13 1.71
C LEU A 157 -26.23 11.44 3.02
N ASP A 158 -27.20 10.88 3.74
CA ASP A 158 -26.94 9.96 4.86
C ASP A 158 -26.80 8.52 4.30
N PRO A 159 -25.57 7.96 4.24
CA PRO A 159 -25.36 6.66 3.61
C PRO A 159 -25.98 5.49 4.39
N ASP A 160 -26.45 5.69 5.61
CA ASP A 160 -27.13 4.68 6.41
C ASP A 160 -28.65 4.69 6.21
N LYS A 161 -29.21 5.84 5.84
CA LYS A 161 -30.66 6.01 5.66
C LYS A 161 -31.07 6.14 4.19
N ASP A 162 -30.23 6.83 3.40
CA ASP A 162 -30.56 7.21 2.04
C ASP A 162 -30.07 6.20 0.99
N ILE A 163 -29.16 5.26 1.35
CA ILE A 163 -28.51 4.35 0.40
C ILE A 163 -28.58 2.91 0.90
N LYS A 164 -28.88 1.98 -0.02
CA LYS A 164 -28.70 0.55 0.21
C LYS A 164 -27.41 0.09 -0.47
N PHE A 165 -26.42 -0.33 0.32
CA PHE A 165 -25.20 -0.94 -0.24
C PHE A 165 -25.40 -2.42 -0.52
N LEU A 166 -24.94 -2.88 -1.69
CA LEU A 166 -24.92 -4.28 -2.09
C LEU A 166 -23.46 -4.73 -2.31
N ALA A 167 -22.96 -5.67 -1.51
CA ALA A 167 -21.65 -6.29 -1.73
C ALA A 167 -21.73 -7.24 -2.94
N ILE A 168 -20.98 -6.98 -3.99
CA ILE A 168 -20.98 -7.75 -5.23
C ILE A 168 -19.67 -8.54 -5.40
N GLY A 169 -18.55 -8.05 -4.83
CA GLY A 169 -17.24 -8.70 -4.88
C GLY A 169 -16.33 -8.13 -5.95
N ASP A 170 -15.89 -8.96 -6.90
CA ASP A 170 -14.93 -8.61 -7.93
C ASP A 170 -15.41 -7.48 -8.86
N GLU A 171 -14.49 -6.62 -9.31
CA GLU A 171 -14.81 -5.44 -10.14
C GLU A 171 -15.43 -5.82 -11.49
N LYS A 172 -15.03 -6.95 -12.10
CA LYS A 172 -15.63 -7.41 -13.34
C LYS A 172 -17.09 -7.84 -13.11
N VAL A 173 -17.35 -8.51 -11.99
CA VAL A 173 -18.71 -8.91 -11.61
C VAL A 173 -19.58 -7.68 -11.28
N MET A 174 -19.01 -6.67 -10.62
CA MET A 174 -19.69 -5.38 -10.38
C MET A 174 -20.04 -4.67 -11.70
N TYR A 175 -19.08 -4.61 -12.63
CA TYR A 175 -19.28 -4.03 -13.95
C TYR A 175 -20.44 -4.72 -14.67
N ASP A 176 -20.45 -6.05 -14.72
CA ASP A 176 -21.49 -6.82 -15.39
C ASP A 176 -22.87 -6.65 -14.70
N ALA A 177 -22.91 -6.72 -13.36
CA ALA A 177 -24.15 -6.48 -12.62
C ALA A 177 -24.74 -5.09 -12.88
N PHE A 178 -23.90 -4.07 -12.97
CA PHE A 178 -24.30 -2.71 -13.33
C PHE A 178 -24.84 -2.62 -14.77
N LYS A 179 -24.14 -3.23 -15.73
CA LYS A 179 -24.55 -3.28 -17.14
C LYS A 179 -25.91 -3.97 -17.32
N PHE A 180 -26.21 -4.99 -16.51
CA PHE A 180 -27.50 -5.68 -16.51
C PHE A 180 -28.58 -4.96 -15.67
N GLY A 181 -28.31 -3.76 -15.16
CA GLY A 181 -29.29 -2.97 -14.39
C GLY A 181 -29.65 -3.56 -13.04
N ARG A 182 -28.80 -4.42 -12.44
CA ARG A 182 -29.03 -5.05 -11.13
C ARG A 182 -28.85 -4.07 -9.96
N VAL A 183 -28.14 -2.97 -10.19
CA VAL A 183 -27.91 -1.86 -9.25
C VAL A 183 -28.05 -0.52 -9.98
N ASP A 184 -28.42 0.52 -9.23
CA ASP A 184 -28.60 1.86 -9.76
C ASP A 184 -27.27 2.58 -10.01
N SER A 185 -26.27 2.28 -9.19
CA SER A 185 -24.92 2.80 -9.34
C SER A 185 -23.90 1.81 -8.77
N ILE A 186 -22.64 2.00 -9.10
CA ILE A 186 -21.50 1.27 -8.54
C ILE A 186 -20.37 2.21 -8.17
N SER A 187 -19.58 1.82 -7.18
CA SER A 187 -18.30 2.43 -6.86
C SER A 187 -17.20 1.53 -7.38
N ILE A 188 -16.52 1.92 -8.47
CA ILE A 188 -15.63 1.05 -9.23
C ILE A 188 -14.37 1.80 -9.67
N ALA A 189 -13.23 1.08 -9.71
CA ALA A 189 -11.96 1.66 -10.13
C ALA A 189 -11.74 1.58 -11.65
N PRO A 190 -10.79 2.36 -12.21
CA PRO A 190 -10.29 2.11 -13.56
C PRO A 190 -9.66 0.70 -13.67
N PRO A 191 -9.78 0.04 -14.82
CA PRO A 191 -10.25 0.57 -16.11
C PRO A 191 -11.76 0.61 -16.27
N PHE A 192 -12.54 -0.09 -15.44
CA PHE A 192 -13.97 -0.25 -15.63
C PHE A 192 -14.75 1.08 -15.53
N SER A 193 -14.36 1.98 -14.61
CA SER A 193 -14.99 3.30 -14.52
C SER A 193 -14.78 4.12 -15.80
N VAL A 194 -13.59 4.02 -16.41
CA VAL A 194 -13.26 4.70 -17.67
C VAL A 194 -14.04 4.09 -18.82
N GLN A 195 -14.17 2.76 -18.89
CA GLN A 195 -14.99 2.08 -19.89
C GLN A 195 -16.45 2.52 -19.82
N LEU A 196 -17.05 2.53 -18.64
CA LEU A 196 -18.43 2.99 -18.45
C LEU A 196 -18.61 4.45 -18.84
N LYS A 197 -17.65 5.34 -18.52
CA LYS A 197 -17.66 6.74 -18.96
C LYS A 197 -17.65 6.85 -20.49
N ARG A 198 -16.83 6.05 -21.19
CA ARG A 198 -16.81 5.99 -22.67
C ARG A 198 -18.12 5.50 -23.25
N GLU A 199 -18.83 4.62 -22.55
CA GLU A 199 -20.15 4.12 -22.94
C GLU A 199 -21.29 5.11 -22.63
N GLY A 200 -20.97 6.29 -22.10
CA GLY A 200 -21.92 7.37 -21.81
C GLY A 200 -22.56 7.34 -20.42
N TYR A 201 -22.17 6.41 -19.55
CA TYR A 201 -22.67 6.42 -18.18
C TYR A 201 -22.10 7.60 -17.39
N PRO A 202 -22.94 8.32 -16.59
CA PRO A 202 -22.47 9.44 -15.80
C PRO A 202 -21.55 8.98 -14.67
N LEU A 203 -20.36 9.57 -14.62
CA LEU A 203 -19.45 9.50 -13.51
C LEU A 203 -19.78 10.68 -12.57
N LEU A 204 -20.39 10.39 -11.43
CA LEU A 204 -20.95 11.41 -10.54
C LEU A 204 -19.92 12.00 -9.57
N ALA A 205 -18.95 11.21 -9.14
CA ALA A 205 -17.84 11.65 -8.30
C ALA A 205 -16.67 10.66 -8.34
N ASN A 206 -15.45 11.14 -8.05
CA ASN A 206 -14.29 10.31 -7.74
C ASN A 206 -14.02 10.40 -6.24
N THR A 207 -13.86 9.26 -5.57
CA THR A 207 -13.61 9.26 -4.13
C THR A 207 -12.26 9.90 -3.76
N ALA A 208 -11.27 9.86 -4.65
CA ALA A 208 -9.95 10.47 -4.41
C ALA A 208 -10.00 12.00 -4.24
N ASP A 209 -11.04 12.66 -4.79
CA ASP A 209 -11.22 14.10 -4.66
C ASP A 209 -11.82 14.50 -3.29
N HIS A 210 -12.30 13.52 -2.53
CA HIS A 210 -13.09 13.73 -1.31
C HIS A 210 -12.52 13.04 -0.08
N VAL A 211 -11.63 12.05 -0.25
CA VAL A 211 -11.19 11.17 0.84
C VAL A 211 -9.68 10.95 0.77
N VAL A 212 -8.98 11.37 1.82
CA VAL A 212 -7.55 11.05 2.00
C VAL A 212 -7.45 9.94 3.04
N ILE A 213 -7.35 8.69 2.56
CA ILE A 213 -7.14 7.48 3.38
C ILE A 213 -6.05 6.67 2.70
N PRO A 214 -4.97 6.26 3.41
CA PRO A 214 -3.92 5.44 2.78
C PRO A 214 -4.52 4.17 2.18
N PHE A 215 -4.31 3.97 0.87
CA PHE A 215 -4.97 2.90 0.11
C PHE A 215 -4.03 1.75 -0.21
N SER A 216 -2.82 2.04 -0.70
CA SER A 216 -1.73 1.07 -0.81
C SER A 216 -0.41 1.67 -0.34
N GLY A 217 0.52 0.80 0.03
CA GLY A 217 1.83 1.18 0.51
C GLY A 217 2.47 0.07 1.32
N LEU A 218 3.73 0.26 1.64
CA LEU A 218 4.61 -0.75 2.21
C LEU A 218 4.37 -0.94 3.71
N GLY A 219 4.20 -2.20 4.11
CA GLY A 219 4.18 -2.64 5.51
C GLY A 219 5.12 -3.81 5.75
N ALA A 220 5.65 -3.90 6.97
CA ALA A 220 6.53 -4.98 7.39
C ALA A 220 6.37 -5.30 8.88
N THR A 221 6.99 -6.39 9.33
CA THR A 221 7.11 -6.70 10.76
C THR A 221 8.06 -5.72 11.45
N VAL A 222 7.81 -5.47 12.74
CA VAL A 222 8.70 -4.64 13.59
C VAL A 222 10.12 -5.22 13.61
N GLU A 223 10.25 -6.55 13.61
CA GLU A 223 11.54 -7.24 13.55
C GLU A 223 12.29 -6.92 12.25
N LYS A 224 11.62 -7.00 11.08
CA LYS A 224 12.19 -6.66 9.77
C LYS A 224 12.63 -5.20 9.72
N ILE A 225 11.82 -4.27 10.22
CA ILE A 225 12.13 -2.84 10.25
C ILE A 225 13.40 -2.57 11.08
N LYS A 226 13.54 -3.21 12.24
CA LYS A 226 14.68 -3.03 13.14
C LYS A 226 15.93 -3.77 12.66
N GLY A 227 15.77 -5.03 12.26
CA GLY A 227 16.89 -5.94 11.95
C GLY A 227 17.44 -5.83 10.54
N SER A 228 16.69 -5.24 9.60
CA SER A 228 17.07 -5.16 8.18
C SER A 228 16.95 -3.74 7.61
N ARG A 229 17.31 -2.71 8.40
CA ARG A 229 17.13 -1.28 8.05
C ARG A 229 17.65 -0.93 6.65
N ALA A 230 18.85 -1.42 6.28
CA ALA A 230 19.43 -1.15 4.97
C ALA A 230 18.60 -1.77 3.83
N GLN A 231 18.04 -2.97 4.03
CA GLN A 231 17.14 -3.59 3.05
C GLN A 231 15.84 -2.78 2.91
N VAL A 232 15.20 -2.40 4.03
CA VAL A 232 13.98 -1.57 4.01
C VAL A 232 14.21 -0.26 3.26
N LYS A 233 15.32 0.42 3.53
CA LYS A 233 15.68 1.68 2.84
C LYS A 233 15.91 1.49 1.34
N ARG A 234 16.49 0.36 0.89
CA ARG A 234 16.62 0.06 -0.54
C ARG A 234 15.26 -0.11 -1.23
N ILE A 235 14.32 -0.79 -0.56
CA ILE A 235 12.95 -0.95 -1.07
C ILE A 235 12.24 0.40 -1.12
N LEU A 236 12.25 1.17 -0.03
CA LEU A 236 11.66 2.51 0.03
C LEU A 236 12.22 3.44 -1.06
N ARG A 237 13.54 3.42 -1.29
CA ARG A 237 14.18 4.22 -2.33
C ARG A 237 13.65 3.86 -3.73
N ALA A 238 13.53 2.57 -4.02
CA ALA A 238 12.98 2.10 -5.30
C ALA A 238 11.52 2.54 -5.49
N GLU A 239 10.71 2.51 -4.45
CA GLU A 239 9.31 2.93 -4.50
C GLU A 239 9.13 4.45 -4.58
N ILE A 240 9.97 5.23 -3.89
CA ILE A 240 10.02 6.70 -4.05
C ILE A 240 10.42 7.07 -5.47
N GLU A 241 11.43 6.39 -6.05
CA GLU A 241 11.81 6.58 -7.46
C GLU A 241 10.67 6.21 -8.41
N ALA A 242 9.90 5.14 -8.11
CA ALA A 242 8.72 4.77 -8.88
C ALA A 242 7.59 5.81 -8.77
N LEU A 243 7.34 6.35 -7.59
CA LEU A 243 6.38 7.45 -7.39
C LEU A 243 6.77 8.68 -8.23
N ARG A 244 8.04 9.08 -8.18
CA ARG A 244 8.55 10.18 -9.01
C ARG A 244 8.38 9.90 -10.51
N TYR A 245 8.70 8.67 -10.93
CA TYR A 245 8.49 8.24 -12.32
C TYR A 245 7.01 8.34 -12.73
N ILE A 246 6.09 7.82 -11.91
CA ILE A 246 4.64 7.89 -12.16
C ILE A 246 4.17 9.33 -12.33
N GLN A 247 4.67 10.25 -11.49
CA GLN A 247 4.27 11.66 -11.50
C GLN A 247 4.85 12.45 -12.67
N THR A 248 6.07 12.12 -13.11
CA THR A 248 6.81 12.93 -14.09
C THR A 248 6.81 12.32 -15.50
N ASN A 249 6.45 11.04 -15.64
CA ASN A 249 6.48 10.32 -16.93
C ASN A 249 5.14 9.62 -17.20
N ALA A 250 4.15 10.42 -17.56
CA ALA A 250 2.81 9.93 -17.88
C ALA A 250 2.80 8.92 -19.04
N VAL A 251 3.60 9.16 -20.10
CA VAL A 251 3.69 8.27 -21.27
C VAL A 251 4.26 6.91 -20.86
N GLY A 252 5.39 6.91 -20.16
CA GLY A 252 6.02 5.67 -19.72
C GLY A 252 5.19 4.91 -18.66
N THR A 253 4.45 5.64 -17.82
CA THR A 253 3.54 5.02 -16.85
C THR A 253 2.33 4.39 -17.56
N ALA A 254 1.72 5.08 -18.53
CA ALA A 254 0.65 4.52 -19.34
C ALA A 254 1.11 3.26 -20.12
N GLU A 255 2.37 3.22 -20.58
CA GLU A 255 2.93 2.02 -21.20
C GLU A 255 3.02 0.83 -20.22
N VAL A 256 3.43 1.05 -18.96
CA VAL A 256 3.40 0.01 -17.92
C VAL A 256 1.98 -0.48 -17.69
N ILE A 257 1.01 0.44 -17.55
CA ILE A 257 -0.41 0.12 -17.38
C ILE A 257 -0.89 -0.72 -18.56
N ARG A 258 -0.66 -0.28 -19.79
CA ARG A 258 -1.07 -0.96 -21.01
C ARG A 258 -0.57 -2.40 -21.06
N LYS A 259 0.74 -2.60 -20.84
CA LYS A 259 1.37 -3.93 -20.91
C LYS A 259 0.88 -4.84 -19.79
N ARG A 260 0.83 -4.33 -18.57
CA ARG A 260 0.52 -5.15 -17.40
C ARG A 260 -0.95 -5.56 -17.32
N PHE A 261 -1.85 -4.68 -17.78
CA PHE A 261 -3.29 -4.91 -17.70
C PHE A 261 -3.92 -5.23 -19.06
N SER A 262 -3.11 -5.45 -20.11
CA SER A 262 -3.57 -5.79 -21.47
C SER A 262 -4.62 -4.82 -22.01
N MET A 263 -4.39 -3.51 -21.83
CA MET A 263 -5.27 -2.44 -22.29
C MET A 263 -4.80 -1.87 -23.62
N ASP A 264 -5.69 -1.18 -24.34
CA ASP A 264 -5.29 -0.30 -25.43
C ASP A 264 -4.62 0.98 -24.90
N ASP A 265 -3.87 1.69 -25.77
CA ASP A 265 -3.12 2.88 -25.38
C ASP A 265 -4.01 3.99 -24.81
N LYS A 266 -5.21 4.18 -25.40
CA LYS A 266 -6.15 5.21 -24.99
C LYS A 266 -6.73 4.89 -23.59
N LEU A 267 -7.14 3.63 -23.36
CA LEU A 267 -7.67 3.20 -22.05
C LEU A 267 -6.62 3.30 -20.96
N ALA A 268 -5.39 2.91 -21.26
CA ALA A 268 -4.28 3.00 -20.31
C ALA A 268 -3.99 4.45 -19.93
N ARG A 269 -3.99 5.38 -20.90
CA ARG A 269 -3.78 6.80 -20.67
C ARG A 269 -4.91 7.42 -19.86
N GLU A 270 -6.16 7.21 -20.23
CA GLU A 270 -7.31 7.72 -19.49
C GLU A 270 -7.39 7.14 -18.07
N SER A 271 -7.02 5.85 -17.90
CA SER A 271 -6.93 5.24 -16.56
C SER A 271 -5.86 5.92 -15.71
N TYR A 272 -4.68 6.22 -16.29
CA TYR A 272 -3.64 6.98 -15.59
C TYR A 272 -4.15 8.37 -15.17
N ASP A 273 -4.80 9.10 -16.08
CA ASP A 273 -5.29 10.46 -15.82
C ASP A 273 -6.33 10.48 -14.68
N VAL A 274 -7.11 9.42 -14.51
CA VAL A 274 -8.06 9.29 -13.38
C VAL A 274 -7.37 9.05 -12.04
N VAL A 275 -6.28 8.26 -12.02
CA VAL A 275 -5.68 7.82 -10.74
C VAL A 275 -4.51 8.68 -10.27
N ILE A 276 -3.93 9.52 -11.14
CA ILE A 276 -2.66 10.22 -10.81
C ILE A 276 -2.77 11.12 -9.57
N SER A 277 -3.90 11.76 -9.33
CA SER A 277 -4.13 12.62 -8.16
C SER A 277 -4.13 11.85 -6.83
N ALA A 278 -4.40 10.56 -6.88
CA ALA A 278 -4.42 9.68 -5.72
C ALA A 278 -3.03 9.24 -5.22
N PHE A 279 -1.99 9.39 -6.05
CA PHE A 279 -0.64 9.00 -5.66
C PHE A 279 -0.02 9.95 -4.63
N SER A 280 0.76 9.38 -3.72
CA SER A 280 1.58 10.16 -2.78
C SER A 280 2.66 10.95 -3.53
N GLY A 281 3.00 12.14 -3.04
CA GLY A 281 4.09 12.94 -3.59
C GLY A 281 5.47 12.35 -3.32
N ASP A 282 5.63 11.72 -2.16
CA ASP A 282 6.94 11.31 -1.64
C ASP A 282 6.94 10.01 -0.81
N GLY A 283 5.79 9.37 -0.66
CA GLY A 283 5.67 8.13 0.10
C GLY A 283 5.34 8.31 1.58
N ARG A 284 5.24 9.54 2.09
CA ARG A 284 4.84 9.79 3.48
C ARG A 284 3.42 9.36 3.76
N MET A 285 3.22 8.81 4.97
CA MET A 285 1.91 8.38 5.42
C MET A 285 1.05 9.58 5.83
N PRO A 286 -0.16 9.74 5.28
CA PRO A 286 -1.11 10.77 5.71
C PRO A 286 -1.72 10.37 7.07
N LEU A 287 -1.17 10.86 8.18
CA LEU A 287 -1.59 10.46 9.53
C LEU A 287 -3.06 10.78 9.83
N GLU A 288 -3.60 11.87 9.27
CA GLU A 288 -5.04 12.19 9.36
C GLU A 288 -5.90 11.11 8.70
N GLY A 289 -5.45 10.59 7.54
CA GLY A 289 -6.13 9.49 6.87
C GLY A 289 -6.03 8.16 7.62
N VAL A 290 -4.92 7.94 8.32
CA VAL A 290 -4.77 6.78 9.24
C VAL A 290 -5.75 6.91 10.40
N ASP A 291 -5.91 8.12 10.98
CA ASP A 291 -6.84 8.35 12.08
C ASP A 291 -8.29 8.08 11.67
N ILE A 292 -8.69 8.45 10.45
CA ILE A 292 -10.01 8.11 9.89
C ILE A 292 -10.23 6.59 9.89
N LEU A 293 -9.23 5.81 9.43
CA LEU A 293 -9.32 4.34 9.45
C LEU A 293 -9.43 3.79 10.87
N LEU A 294 -8.62 4.32 11.79
CA LEU A 294 -8.64 3.89 13.19
C LEU A 294 -9.97 4.26 13.86
N GLN A 295 -10.54 5.42 13.54
CA GLN A 295 -11.83 5.85 14.11
C GLN A 295 -12.95 4.90 13.69
N ILE A 296 -12.99 4.45 12.43
CA ILE A 296 -13.96 3.46 11.95
C ILE A 296 -13.85 2.15 12.71
N GLU A 297 -12.63 1.68 12.98
CA GLU A 297 -12.39 0.44 13.75
C GLU A 297 -12.76 0.61 15.24
N LYS A 298 -12.55 1.82 15.80
CA LYS A 298 -12.98 2.17 17.18
C LYS A 298 -14.51 2.20 17.30
N ASP A 299 -15.19 2.84 16.34
CA ASP A 299 -16.66 2.94 16.34
C ASP A 299 -17.32 1.57 16.28
N THR A 300 -16.71 0.63 15.60
CA THR A 300 -17.14 -0.78 15.55
C THR A 300 -16.61 -1.64 16.70
N LYS A 301 -15.91 -1.04 17.68
CA LYS A 301 -15.30 -1.71 18.84
C LYS A 301 -14.33 -2.84 18.46
N GLN A 302 -13.68 -2.75 17.30
CA GLN A 302 -12.70 -3.72 16.82
C GLN A 302 -11.30 -3.49 17.41
N ILE A 303 -11.02 -2.26 17.88
CA ILE A 303 -9.75 -1.87 18.51
C ILE A 303 -10.01 -0.97 19.73
N PRO A 304 -9.05 -0.88 20.68
CA PRO A 304 -9.12 0.05 21.80
C PRO A 304 -9.19 1.52 21.36
N ALA A 305 -9.94 2.34 22.10
CA ALA A 305 -10.06 3.77 21.83
C ALA A 305 -8.71 4.53 21.94
N THR A 306 -7.75 3.99 22.69
CA THR A 306 -6.42 4.57 22.94
C THR A 306 -5.44 4.46 21.78
N ILE A 307 -5.74 3.66 20.75
CA ILE A 307 -4.84 3.49 19.59
C ILE A 307 -4.75 4.79 18.80
N THR A 308 -3.50 5.22 18.52
CA THR A 308 -3.21 6.42 17.71
C THR A 308 -2.49 6.06 16.42
N PRO A 309 -2.46 6.95 15.40
CA PRO A 309 -1.71 6.73 14.17
C PRO A 309 -0.23 6.40 14.41
N GLN A 310 0.42 7.05 15.38
CA GLN A 310 1.83 6.85 15.72
C GLN A 310 2.12 5.43 16.26
N MET A 311 1.12 4.74 16.79
CA MET A 311 1.27 3.38 17.29
C MET A 311 1.25 2.33 16.17
N VAL A 312 0.74 2.67 15.00
CA VAL A 312 0.55 1.75 13.86
C VAL A 312 1.43 2.09 12.66
N VAL A 313 2.04 3.28 12.64
CA VAL A 313 2.94 3.77 11.58
C VAL A 313 4.37 3.89 12.13
N ASP A 314 5.37 3.52 11.32
CA ASP A 314 6.78 3.80 11.55
C ASP A 314 7.32 4.64 10.38
N SER A 315 7.41 5.94 10.58
CA SER A 315 7.90 6.88 9.56
C SER A 315 9.42 7.06 9.58
N SER A 316 10.15 6.41 10.50
CA SER A 316 11.59 6.68 10.68
C SER A 316 12.41 6.44 9.42
N LEU A 317 12.20 5.31 8.75
CA LEU A 317 13.00 4.92 7.60
C LEU A 317 12.60 5.65 6.31
N ILE A 318 11.33 6.04 6.15
CA ILE A 318 10.93 6.87 5.00
C ILE A 318 11.54 8.26 5.09
N GLU A 319 11.56 8.88 6.29
CA GLU A 319 12.17 10.19 6.51
C GLU A 319 13.69 10.17 6.26
N GLU A 320 14.40 9.16 6.79
CA GLU A 320 15.82 8.97 6.51
C GLU A 320 16.10 8.80 5.01
N THR A 321 15.29 7.98 4.33
CA THR A 321 15.44 7.71 2.89
C THR A 321 15.20 8.97 2.05
N LEU A 322 14.19 9.75 2.39
CA LEU A 322 13.90 11.02 1.71
C LEU A 322 15.03 12.04 1.90
N LYS A 323 15.58 12.14 3.11
CA LYS A 323 16.72 13.00 3.39
C LYS A 323 17.95 12.61 2.55
N GLU A 324 18.26 11.33 2.44
CA GLU A 324 19.36 10.82 1.60
C GLU A 324 19.14 11.09 0.11
N LEU A 325 17.90 11.03 -0.37
CA LEU A 325 17.53 11.32 -1.77
C LEU A 325 17.52 12.83 -2.08
N GLY A 326 17.29 13.68 -1.10
CA GLY A 326 17.35 15.15 -1.22
C GLY A 326 18.76 15.73 -1.08
N SER A 327 19.68 14.97 -0.50
CA SER A 327 21.10 15.36 -0.32
C SER A 327 21.98 14.99 -1.53
N ARG A 328 21.41 14.49 -2.60
CA ARG A 328 22.05 14.19 -3.89
C ARG A 328 21.52 15.17 -4.94
#